data_b4579fc5922259d9606e310ebaea51c8
#
_entry.id   b4579fc5922259d9606e310ebaea51c8
#
_cell.length_a   1.000
_cell.length_b   1.000
_cell.length_c   1.000
_cell.angle_alpha   90.00
_cell.angle_beta   90.00
_cell.angle_gamma   90.00
#
_symmetry.space_group_name_H-M   'P 1'
#
loop_
_entity.id
_entity.type
_entity.pdbx_description
1 polymer ?
#
loop_
_entity_poly.entity_id
_entity_poly.type
_entity_poly.pdbx_seq_one_letter_code
_entity_poly.pdbx_strand_id
1 'polypeptide(L)'
;MADAEQGTHREVGERSLTDLIERSAELKGQLVAFGQSARFDRWLTPLLLQAAGPERQLDEGEAIRIVDHFILRYRLPDGSTVVDRFVTGRKDLTALDREMLLGWRDPVEGIFEIQRKEKDAVVLLNLVDDLEYRTYSNVGRAAFRGVSKGSFLHTCLVPVHSAGGAWLVSGAMSSYPKSSATEIAQAALQLATSRPELVFRNPQKVEQGWQAMRKDRTAFVEFCGGDELTLPPAEAEDLLNAYYRHRQEAAVAKQPDRARGRRLPGLDLPFFELPPELAGSDTIGVIYDQVDGLNFYADYGMLQDLFADPALGGRRQYQDLLRTYLREESIGPLPIRRLAAAHPETVDTVFRKLLRKPGFTWCEHGEALLRRRKPWYYANESRPGVSVIGDRLSALAAGRRRSPFTRP
;
A
#
# COMPACT_ATOMS: atom_id res chain seq x y z
N MET A 1 -32.16 6.23 -4.65
CA MET A 1 -30.70 6.50 -4.72
C MET A 1 -30.34 7.48 -5.85
N ALA A 2 -30.93 7.40 -7.04
CA ALA A 2 -30.65 8.33 -8.15
C ALA A 2 -31.00 9.80 -7.89
N ASP A 3 -32.03 10.09 -7.10
CA ASP A 3 -32.45 11.47 -6.78
C ASP A 3 -31.53 12.18 -5.79
N ALA A 4 -30.82 11.44 -4.93
CA ALA A 4 -29.85 12.00 -3.98
C ALA A 4 -28.52 12.39 -4.67
N GLU A 5 -28.08 11.62 -5.69
CA GLU A 5 -26.90 11.94 -6.48
C GLU A 5 -27.10 13.13 -7.41
N GLN A 6 -28.30 13.29 -7.96
CA GLN A 6 -28.62 14.46 -8.81
C GLN A 6 -28.75 15.76 -7.98
N GLY A 7 -29.17 15.69 -6.71
CA GLY A 7 -29.22 16.82 -5.78
C GLY A 7 -27.84 17.37 -5.44
N THR A 8 -26.88 16.51 -5.12
CA THR A 8 -25.50 16.90 -4.77
C THR A 8 -24.72 17.52 -5.93
N HIS A 9 -24.89 17.00 -7.16
CA HIS A 9 -24.27 17.59 -8.35
C HIS A 9 -24.84 18.99 -8.69
N ARG A 10 -26.09 19.26 -8.36
CA ARG A 10 -26.73 20.56 -8.61
C ARG A 10 -26.29 21.64 -7.59
N GLU A 11 -26.15 21.26 -6.31
CA GLU A 11 -25.65 22.18 -5.26
C GLU A 11 -24.18 22.59 -5.47
N VAL A 12 -23.34 21.70 -6.01
CA VAL A 12 -21.93 22.00 -6.32
C VAL A 12 -21.80 22.99 -7.49
N GLY A 13 -22.72 22.98 -8.44
CA GLY A 13 -22.75 23.96 -9.54
C GLY A 13 -23.13 25.36 -9.09
N GLU A 14 -23.70 25.54 -7.90
CA GLU A 14 -24.17 26.83 -7.38
C GLU A 14 -23.18 27.51 -6.42
N ARG A 15 -22.21 26.78 -5.81
CA ARG A 15 -21.18 27.36 -4.93
C ARG A 15 -19.85 27.51 -5.67
N SER A 16 -19.25 28.70 -5.53
CA SER A 16 -17.92 28.94 -6.07
C SER A 16 -16.87 28.09 -5.34
N LEU A 17 -15.76 27.74 -6.02
CA LEU A 17 -14.64 27.06 -5.38
C LEU A 17 -14.09 27.85 -4.18
N THR A 18 -14.16 29.18 -4.23
CA THR A 18 -13.74 30.07 -3.13
C THR A 18 -14.61 29.83 -1.90
N ASP A 19 -15.93 29.76 -2.04
CA ASP A 19 -16.87 29.51 -0.93
C ASP A 19 -16.62 28.14 -0.29
N LEU A 20 -16.29 27.12 -1.12
CA LEU A 20 -15.94 25.77 -0.62
C LEU A 20 -14.64 25.80 0.19
N ILE A 21 -13.62 26.54 -0.26
CA ILE A 21 -12.35 26.68 0.44
C ILE A 21 -12.55 27.39 1.79
N GLU A 22 -13.30 28.48 1.82
CA GLU A 22 -13.65 29.23 3.05
C GLU A 22 -14.42 28.33 4.02
N ARG A 23 -15.43 27.62 3.53
CA ARG A 23 -16.20 26.68 4.35
C ARG A 23 -15.34 25.53 4.90
N SER A 24 -14.40 25.04 4.10
CA SER A 24 -13.45 23.99 4.54
C SER A 24 -12.56 24.46 5.70
N ALA A 25 -12.16 25.74 5.72
CA ALA A 25 -11.37 26.30 6.81
C ALA A 25 -12.15 26.31 8.13
N GLU A 26 -13.41 26.73 8.10
CA GLU A 26 -14.29 26.68 9.27
C GLU A 26 -14.50 25.26 9.79
N LEU A 27 -14.84 24.32 8.89
CA LEU A 27 -15.06 22.91 9.23
C LEU A 27 -13.80 22.26 9.79
N LYS A 28 -12.62 22.59 9.22
CA LYS A 28 -11.35 22.08 9.71
C LYS A 28 -11.04 22.58 11.12
N GLY A 29 -11.24 23.86 11.39
CA GLY A 29 -11.08 24.42 12.75
C GLY A 29 -11.97 23.72 13.77
N GLN A 30 -13.25 23.53 13.44
CA GLN A 30 -14.21 22.83 14.31
C GLN A 30 -13.83 21.35 14.50
N LEU A 31 -13.38 20.67 13.46
CA LEU A 31 -12.96 19.26 13.51
C LEU A 31 -11.70 19.09 14.36
N VAL A 32 -10.72 20.00 14.23
CA VAL A 32 -9.50 19.98 15.07
C VAL A 32 -9.85 20.18 16.53
N ALA A 33 -10.66 21.19 16.86
CA ALA A 33 -11.11 21.41 18.23
C ALA A 33 -11.88 20.21 18.80
N PHE A 34 -12.70 19.56 17.99
CA PHE A 34 -13.39 18.33 18.38
C PHE A 34 -12.41 17.17 18.66
N GLY A 35 -11.43 16.94 17.77
CA GLY A 35 -10.43 15.87 17.90
C GLY A 35 -9.45 16.08 19.07
N GLN A 36 -9.23 17.33 19.48
CA GLN A 36 -8.41 17.70 20.64
C GLN A 36 -9.21 17.81 21.95
N SER A 37 -10.50 17.47 21.94
CA SER A 37 -11.31 17.47 23.17
C SER A 37 -10.95 16.31 24.10
N ALA A 38 -11.14 16.47 25.41
CA ALA A 38 -10.82 15.49 26.45
C ALA A 38 -11.34 14.06 26.19
N ARG A 39 -12.42 13.93 25.41
CA ARG A 39 -12.96 12.62 24.99
C ARG A 39 -11.98 11.76 24.20
N PHE A 40 -10.98 12.36 23.55
CA PHE A 40 -10.00 11.69 22.71
C PHE A 40 -8.61 11.61 23.34
N ASP A 41 -8.37 12.22 24.51
CA ASP A 41 -7.06 12.30 25.18
C ASP A 41 -6.40 10.92 25.32
N ARG A 42 -7.17 9.90 25.68
CA ARG A 42 -6.67 8.54 25.88
C ARG A 42 -6.03 7.91 24.63
N TRP A 43 -6.33 8.43 23.44
CA TRP A 43 -5.76 7.95 22.18
C TRP A 43 -4.74 8.94 21.60
N LEU A 44 -4.99 10.23 21.69
CA LEU A 44 -4.12 11.26 21.13
C LEU A 44 -2.84 11.46 21.97
N THR A 45 -2.96 11.51 23.30
CA THR A 45 -1.83 11.75 24.18
C THR A 45 -0.71 10.70 24.03
N PRO A 46 -0.99 9.38 23.98
CA PRO A 46 0.05 8.37 23.73
C PRO A 46 0.78 8.56 22.40
N LEU A 47 0.09 8.97 21.31
CA LEU A 47 0.72 9.24 20.02
C LEU A 47 1.69 10.42 20.08
N LEU A 48 1.30 11.51 20.76
CA LEU A 48 2.16 12.67 20.97
C LEU A 48 3.38 12.31 21.84
N LEU A 49 3.19 11.56 22.93
CA LEU A 49 4.28 11.12 23.81
C LEU A 49 5.24 10.16 23.10
N GLN A 50 4.73 9.23 22.33
CA GLN A 50 5.55 8.29 21.54
C GLN A 50 6.43 9.03 20.53
N ALA A 51 5.90 10.05 19.88
CA ALA A 51 6.64 10.85 18.91
C ALA A 51 7.66 11.80 19.56
N ALA A 52 7.34 12.32 20.74
CA ALA A 52 8.27 13.14 21.53
C ALA A 52 9.51 12.36 21.95
N GLY A 53 9.33 11.07 22.30
CA GLY A 53 10.42 10.28 22.93
C GLY A 53 10.82 10.79 24.33
N PRO A 54 11.77 10.13 25.01
CA PRO A 54 12.10 10.44 26.39
C PRO A 54 12.85 11.75 26.59
N GLU A 55 13.56 12.27 25.59
CA GLU A 55 14.47 13.42 25.73
C GLU A 55 14.18 14.57 24.75
N ARG A 56 13.13 14.45 23.89
CA ARG A 56 12.87 15.41 22.83
C ARG A 56 11.50 16.07 22.98
N GLN A 57 11.47 17.38 22.87
CA GLN A 57 10.20 18.09 22.67
C GLN A 57 9.80 18.05 21.19
N LEU A 58 8.53 17.80 20.92
CA LEU A 58 7.96 17.93 19.59
C LEU A 58 7.99 19.39 19.17
N ASP A 59 8.41 19.66 17.93
CA ASP A 59 8.16 20.95 17.34
C ASP A 59 6.67 21.11 16.98
N GLU A 60 6.24 22.36 16.81
CA GLU A 60 4.83 22.68 16.50
C GLU A 60 4.35 21.97 15.22
N GLY A 61 5.18 21.92 14.18
CA GLY A 61 4.84 21.27 12.91
C GLY A 61 4.65 19.77 13.06
N GLU A 62 5.49 19.11 13.87
CA GLU A 62 5.35 17.68 14.19
C GLU A 62 4.07 17.41 14.97
N ALA A 63 3.79 18.21 15.97
CA ALA A 63 2.55 18.09 16.76
C ALA A 63 1.31 18.26 15.87
N ILE A 64 1.29 19.26 14.98
CA ILE A 64 0.21 19.48 14.02
C ILE A 64 0.04 18.26 13.10
N ARG A 65 1.14 17.65 12.58
CA ARG A 65 1.05 16.45 11.73
C ARG A 65 0.44 15.27 12.46
N ILE A 66 0.81 15.05 13.72
CA ILE A 66 0.27 13.96 14.54
C ILE A 66 -1.22 14.15 14.79
N VAL A 67 -1.61 15.36 15.17
CA VAL A 67 -3.03 15.72 15.38
C VAL A 67 -3.82 15.52 14.08
N ASP A 68 -3.29 15.97 12.95
CA ASP A 68 -3.94 15.83 11.65
C ASP A 68 -4.11 14.36 11.24
N HIS A 69 -3.04 13.56 11.40
CA HIS A 69 -3.08 12.10 11.19
C HIS A 69 -4.11 11.42 12.10
N PHE A 70 -4.12 11.76 13.38
CA PHE A 70 -5.09 11.23 14.33
C PHE A 70 -6.52 11.53 13.92
N ILE A 71 -6.81 12.76 13.53
CA ILE A 71 -8.15 13.17 13.15
C ILE A 71 -8.62 12.50 11.88
N LEU A 72 -7.76 12.42 10.85
CA LEU A 72 -8.15 12.00 9.52
C LEU A 72 -8.09 10.47 9.32
N ARG A 73 -7.12 9.79 9.94
CA ARG A 73 -6.79 8.40 9.62
C ARG A 73 -6.86 7.41 10.77
N TYR A 74 -6.62 7.88 12.01
CA TYR A 74 -6.57 6.98 13.14
C TYR A 74 -7.91 6.26 13.33
N ARG A 75 -7.84 4.92 13.38
CA ARG A 75 -9.02 4.09 13.63
C ARG A 75 -9.19 3.89 15.13
N LEU A 76 -10.33 4.35 15.63
CA LEU A 76 -10.75 4.10 16.99
C LEU A 76 -11.12 2.60 17.17
N PRO A 77 -11.23 2.09 18.40
CA PRO A 77 -11.52 0.66 18.64
C PRO A 77 -12.80 0.12 17.98
N ASP A 78 -13.76 0.99 17.67
CA ASP A 78 -14.98 0.64 16.92
C ASP A 78 -14.81 0.74 15.39
N GLY A 79 -13.59 0.99 14.92
CA GLY A 79 -13.26 1.14 13.49
C GLY A 79 -13.59 2.51 12.90
N SER A 80 -14.26 3.43 13.64
CA SER A 80 -14.56 4.78 13.17
C SER A 80 -13.33 5.69 13.25
N THR A 81 -13.30 6.75 12.44
CA THR A 81 -12.35 7.86 12.59
C THR A 81 -12.95 8.98 13.44
N VAL A 82 -12.13 9.97 13.83
CA VAL A 82 -12.61 11.21 14.47
C VAL A 82 -13.56 11.96 13.53
N VAL A 83 -13.27 11.98 12.22
CA VAL A 83 -14.16 12.54 11.19
C VAL A 83 -15.53 11.88 11.23
N ASP A 84 -15.60 10.56 11.26
CA ASP A 84 -16.87 9.82 11.31
C ASP A 84 -17.71 10.23 12.51
N ARG A 85 -17.08 10.31 13.69
CA ARG A 85 -17.77 10.73 14.92
C ARG A 85 -18.22 12.18 14.90
N PHE A 86 -17.40 13.07 14.31
CA PHE A 86 -17.76 14.47 14.14
C PHE A 86 -19.00 14.61 13.26
N VAL A 87 -18.99 13.97 12.08
CA VAL A 87 -20.10 14.02 11.12
C VAL A 87 -21.38 13.41 11.71
N THR A 88 -21.27 12.28 12.39
CA THR A 88 -22.43 11.60 13.00
C THR A 88 -23.04 12.41 14.16
N GLY A 89 -22.18 13.08 14.94
CA GLY A 89 -22.62 13.86 16.11
C GLY A 89 -23.22 15.23 15.79
N ARG A 90 -23.13 15.72 14.53
CA ARG A 90 -23.54 17.07 14.13
C ARG A 90 -24.76 17.04 13.21
N LYS A 91 -25.88 17.56 13.69
CA LYS A 91 -27.15 17.66 12.93
C LYS A 91 -27.22 18.91 12.04
N ASP A 92 -26.43 19.91 12.34
CA ASP A 92 -26.37 21.22 11.69
C ASP A 92 -25.52 21.22 10.39
N LEU A 93 -24.81 20.14 10.09
CA LEU A 93 -24.04 20.01 8.86
C LEU A 93 -24.97 19.83 7.65
N THR A 94 -24.73 20.61 6.60
CA THR A 94 -25.39 20.41 5.29
C THR A 94 -24.95 19.10 4.64
N ALA A 95 -25.63 18.64 3.59
CA ALA A 95 -25.23 17.47 2.81
C ALA A 95 -23.82 17.67 2.22
N LEU A 96 -23.53 18.86 1.72
CA LEU A 96 -22.23 19.23 1.15
C LEU A 96 -21.10 19.23 2.21
N ASP A 97 -21.39 19.76 3.43
CA ASP A 97 -20.41 19.72 4.53
C ASP A 97 -20.05 18.28 4.91
N ARG A 98 -21.05 17.38 4.93
CA ARG A 98 -20.86 15.95 5.21
C ARG A 98 -20.01 15.27 4.14
N GLU A 99 -20.31 15.54 2.89
CA GLU A 99 -19.56 14.98 1.77
C GLU A 99 -18.09 15.44 1.81
N MET A 100 -17.85 16.75 2.01
CA MET A 100 -16.51 17.32 2.16
C MET A 100 -15.73 16.63 3.30
N LEU A 101 -16.31 16.57 4.49
CA LEU A 101 -15.69 15.96 5.67
C LEU A 101 -15.43 14.47 5.47
N LEU A 102 -16.38 13.73 4.91
CA LEU A 102 -16.19 12.30 4.64
C LEU A 102 -15.12 12.05 3.57
N GLY A 103 -14.96 12.96 2.61
CA GLY A 103 -13.85 12.93 1.65
C GLY A 103 -12.48 13.06 2.33
N TRP A 104 -12.39 13.77 3.45
CA TRP A 104 -11.13 13.94 4.20
C TRP A 104 -10.61 12.67 4.88
N ARG A 105 -11.37 11.59 4.89
CA ARG A 105 -10.90 10.26 5.36
C ARG A 105 -9.88 9.61 4.41
N ASP A 106 -9.78 10.13 3.18
CA ASP A 106 -8.81 9.68 2.19
C ASP A 106 -7.81 10.81 1.83
N PRO A 107 -6.98 11.26 2.81
CA PRO A 107 -5.99 12.30 2.56
C PRO A 107 -4.82 11.77 1.76
N VAL A 108 -4.18 12.65 0.99
CA VAL A 108 -2.95 12.37 0.25
C VAL A 108 -1.76 12.90 1.03
N GLU A 109 -1.05 12.02 1.69
CA GLU A 109 0.24 12.34 2.29
C GLU A 109 1.35 12.07 1.29
N GLY A 110 2.31 12.99 1.17
CA GLY A 110 3.38 12.79 0.21
C GLY A 110 4.45 13.86 0.26
N ILE A 111 5.44 13.63 -0.58
CA ILE A 111 6.50 14.58 -0.90
C ILE A 111 6.25 15.07 -2.31
N PHE A 112 6.02 16.35 -2.43
CA PHE A 112 5.55 16.97 -3.66
C PHE A 112 6.62 17.88 -4.27
N GLU A 113 6.76 17.85 -5.59
CA GLU A 113 7.52 18.85 -6.36
C GLU A 113 6.56 19.91 -6.90
N ILE A 114 6.86 21.18 -6.73
CA ILE A 114 6.08 22.28 -7.30
C ILE A 114 6.31 22.35 -8.80
N GLN A 115 5.28 22.06 -9.59
CA GLN A 115 5.31 22.11 -11.05
C GLN A 115 5.07 23.52 -11.58
N ARG A 116 4.06 24.20 -11.06
CA ARG A 116 3.72 25.59 -11.41
C ARG A 116 2.96 26.29 -10.30
N LYS A 117 3.03 27.62 -10.28
CA LYS A 117 2.18 28.47 -9.44
C LYS A 117 1.11 29.09 -10.33
N GLU A 118 -0.10 29.09 -9.82
CA GLU A 118 -1.26 29.77 -10.39
C GLU A 118 -1.62 30.97 -9.50
N LYS A 119 -2.69 31.73 -9.84
CA LYS A 119 -3.08 32.91 -9.09
C LYS A 119 -3.34 32.61 -7.61
N ASP A 120 -4.13 31.58 -7.32
CA ASP A 120 -4.57 31.24 -5.96
C ASP A 120 -4.27 29.77 -5.60
N ALA A 121 -3.54 29.03 -6.48
CA ALA A 121 -3.21 27.64 -6.31
C ALA A 121 -1.74 27.35 -6.67
N VAL A 122 -1.29 26.17 -6.28
CA VAL A 122 -0.06 25.55 -6.77
C VAL A 122 -0.38 24.18 -7.35
N VAL A 123 0.27 23.79 -8.42
CA VAL A 123 0.19 22.44 -8.95
C VAL A 123 1.41 21.68 -8.45
N LEU A 124 1.12 20.61 -7.75
CA LEU A 124 2.08 19.74 -7.07
C LEU A 124 2.11 18.38 -7.76
N LEU A 125 3.30 17.87 -8.08
CA LEU A 125 3.51 16.49 -8.46
C LEU A 125 3.90 15.70 -7.20
N ASN A 126 3.10 14.73 -6.80
CA ASN A 126 3.48 13.82 -5.74
C ASN A 126 4.52 12.82 -6.25
N LEU A 127 5.70 12.80 -5.63
CA LEU A 127 6.80 11.93 -6.03
C LEU A 127 6.54 10.45 -5.71
N VAL A 128 5.56 10.15 -4.87
CA VAL A 128 5.21 8.78 -4.46
C VAL A 128 4.21 8.14 -5.42
N ASP A 129 3.08 8.80 -5.66
CA ASP A 129 2.02 8.26 -6.54
C ASP A 129 2.09 8.75 -7.99
N ASP A 130 2.99 9.72 -8.29
CA ASP A 130 3.23 10.27 -9.65
C ASP A 130 2.00 11.01 -10.23
N LEU A 131 1.10 11.51 -9.36
CA LEU A 131 -0.07 12.28 -9.75
C LEU A 131 0.13 13.78 -9.51
N GLU A 132 -0.52 14.61 -10.35
CA GLU A 132 -0.57 16.05 -10.15
C GLU A 132 -1.81 16.45 -9.32
N TYR A 133 -1.59 17.35 -8.36
CA TYR A 133 -2.59 17.87 -7.44
C TYR A 133 -2.67 19.39 -7.54
N ARG A 134 -3.81 19.92 -7.98
CA ARG A 134 -4.08 21.36 -7.96
C ARG A 134 -4.51 21.77 -6.55
N THR A 135 -3.60 22.42 -5.84
CA THR A 135 -3.67 22.58 -4.39
C THR A 135 -3.86 24.03 -3.99
N TYR A 136 -4.78 24.24 -3.07
CA TYR A 136 -5.11 25.50 -2.44
C TYR A 136 -4.74 25.47 -0.96
N SER A 137 -4.78 26.63 -0.31
CA SER A 137 -4.66 26.75 1.13
C SER A 137 -5.82 27.56 1.68
N ASN A 138 -6.34 27.17 2.84
CA ASN A 138 -7.36 27.90 3.57
C ASN A 138 -6.87 29.26 4.13
N VAL A 139 -5.55 29.51 4.19
CA VAL A 139 -4.97 30.82 4.47
C VAL A 139 -4.59 31.57 3.18
N GLY A 140 -5.09 31.10 2.04
CA GLY A 140 -4.89 31.69 0.73
C GLY A 140 -3.47 31.56 0.19
N ARG A 141 -3.16 32.35 -0.85
CA ARG A 141 -1.85 32.34 -1.54
C ARG A 141 -0.65 32.67 -0.64
N ALA A 142 -0.91 33.27 0.52
CA ALA A 142 0.17 33.61 1.46
C ALA A 142 0.94 32.38 1.93
N ALA A 143 0.27 31.22 2.04
CA ALA A 143 0.90 29.94 2.38
C ALA A 143 2.05 29.55 1.40
N PHE A 144 1.95 29.99 0.15
CA PHE A 144 2.89 29.63 -0.90
C PHE A 144 3.88 30.74 -1.27
N ARG A 145 4.09 31.76 -0.41
CA ARG A 145 5.01 32.89 -0.73
C ARG A 145 6.45 32.44 -0.88
N GLY A 146 6.94 31.60 0.01
CA GLY A 146 8.36 31.18 0.07
C GLY A 146 8.73 30.05 -0.91
N VAL A 147 7.78 29.51 -1.67
CA VAL A 147 8.02 28.34 -2.52
C VAL A 147 8.16 28.73 -3.99
N SER A 148 8.95 27.98 -4.75
CA SER A 148 9.21 28.21 -6.18
C SER A 148 9.07 26.93 -6.98
N LYS A 149 8.83 27.06 -8.31
CA LYS A 149 8.81 25.92 -9.24
C LYS A 149 10.07 25.05 -9.06
N GLY A 150 9.88 23.75 -8.86
CA GLY A 150 10.95 22.76 -8.67
C GLY A 150 11.51 22.69 -7.25
N SER A 151 11.00 23.49 -6.28
CA SER A 151 11.18 23.22 -4.85
C SER A 151 10.20 22.15 -4.40
N PHE A 152 10.39 21.62 -3.18
CA PHE A 152 9.62 20.49 -2.68
C PHE A 152 8.81 20.89 -1.45
N LEU A 153 7.69 20.20 -1.26
CA LEU A 153 6.83 20.28 -0.09
C LEU A 153 6.63 18.90 0.51
N HIS A 154 6.70 18.80 1.83
CA HIS A 154 6.20 17.65 2.57
C HIS A 154 4.94 18.11 3.30
N THR A 155 3.79 17.52 2.95
CA THR A 155 2.49 17.92 3.48
C THR A 155 1.45 16.82 3.27
N CYS A 156 0.27 17.04 3.83
CA CYS A 156 -0.92 16.25 3.61
C CYS A 156 -1.95 17.08 2.84
N LEU A 157 -2.64 16.47 1.89
CA LEU A 157 -3.69 17.11 1.11
C LEU A 157 -5.02 16.42 1.38
N VAL A 158 -6.10 17.21 1.44
CA VAL A 158 -7.48 16.70 1.50
C VAL A 158 -8.26 17.26 0.31
N PRO A 159 -9.23 16.50 -0.25
CA PRO A 159 -10.04 17.02 -1.34
C PRO A 159 -10.92 18.17 -0.86
N VAL A 160 -11.08 19.22 -1.68
CA VAL A 160 -12.06 20.27 -1.43
C VAL A 160 -13.47 19.69 -1.59
N HIS A 161 -13.65 18.90 -2.66
CA HIS A 161 -14.88 18.18 -2.95
C HIS A 161 -14.56 16.94 -3.78
N SER A 162 -15.33 15.86 -3.61
CA SER A 162 -15.09 14.58 -4.29
C SER A 162 -15.07 14.66 -5.82
N ALA A 163 -15.89 15.56 -6.40
CA ALA A 163 -16.02 15.72 -7.85
C ALA A 163 -15.11 16.80 -8.46
N GLY A 164 -14.37 17.58 -7.66
CA GLY A 164 -13.80 18.86 -8.14
C GLY A 164 -12.34 18.86 -8.55
N GLY A 165 -11.56 17.81 -8.32
CA GLY A 165 -10.12 17.75 -8.63
C GLY A 165 -9.26 18.81 -7.93
N ALA A 166 -9.85 19.60 -7.00
CA ALA A 166 -9.18 20.60 -6.19
C ALA A 166 -8.84 20.05 -4.79
N TRP A 167 -7.64 20.39 -4.32
CA TRP A 167 -7.10 19.88 -3.06
C TRP A 167 -6.74 21.02 -2.12
N LEU A 168 -6.78 20.77 -0.81
CA LEU A 168 -6.38 21.69 0.24
C LEU A 168 -5.20 21.15 1.00
N VAL A 169 -4.27 22.03 1.35
CA VAL A 169 -3.25 21.70 2.35
C VAL A 169 -3.95 21.44 3.69
N SER A 170 -3.63 20.31 4.30
CA SER A 170 -4.09 19.90 5.62
C SER A 170 -2.92 19.76 6.58
N GLY A 171 -3.04 20.34 7.77
CA GLY A 171 -1.99 20.30 8.77
C GLY A 171 -0.74 21.11 8.43
N ALA A 172 0.42 20.63 8.85
CA ALA A 172 1.70 21.30 8.64
C ALA A 172 2.24 21.10 7.23
N MET A 173 2.91 22.13 6.70
CA MET A 173 3.61 22.10 5.42
C MET A 173 5.07 22.48 5.63
N SER A 174 5.99 21.59 5.30
CA SER A 174 7.42 21.84 5.29
C SER A 174 7.91 22.05 3.87
N SER A 175 8.73 23.08 3.62
CA SER A 175 9.26 23.39 2.30
C SER A 175 10.76 23.16 2.24
N TYR A 176 11.24 22.63 1.10
CA TYR A 176 12.64 22.32 0.86
C TYR A 176 13.10 22.92 -0.47
N PRO A 177 14.31 23.49 -0.52
CA PRO A 177 14.84 24.08 -1.74
C PRO A 177 15.19 23.01 -2.78
N LYS A 178 15.39 23.41 -4.03
CA LYS A 178 15.83 22.52 -5.12
C LYS A 178 17.16 21.81 -4.84
N SER A 179 18.02 22.40 -4.02
CA SER A 179 19.30 21.80 -3.62
C SER A 179 19.12 20.52 -2.80
N SER A 180 18.00 20.34 -2.10
CA SER A 180 17.68 19.14 -1.32
C SER A 180 17.15 17.97 -2.16
N ALA A 181 17.23 18.04 -3.50
CA ALA A 181 16.62 17.05 -4.40
C ALA A 181 17.03 15.61 -4.12
N THR A 182 18.28 15.35 -3.75
CA THR A 182 18.78 14.00 -3.45
C THR A 182 18.20 13.46 -2.14
N GLU A 183 18.19 14.27 -1.10
CA GLU A 183 17.62 13.91 0.21
C GLU A 183 16.09 13.66 0.10
N ILE A 184 15.43 14.53 -0.64
CA ILE A 184 13.99 14.42 -0.94
C ILE A 184 13.68 13.16 -1.74
N ALA A 185 14.50 12.79 -2.73
CA ALA A 185 14.33 11.57 -3.48
C ALA A 185 14.50 10.33 -2.59
N GLN A 186 15.48 10.34 -1.68
CA GLN A 186 15.67 9.25 -0.71
C GLN A 186 14.47 9.10 0.22
N ALA A 187 13.97 10.23 0.76
CA ALA A 187 12.80 10.22 1.63
C ALA A 187 11.54 9.73 0.89
N ALA A 188 11.34 10.15 -0.38
CA ALA A 188 10.21 9.69 -1.19
C ALA A 188 10.32 8.19 -1.54
N LEU A 189 11.51 7.67 -1.82
CA LEU A 189 11.75 6.24 -2.02
C LEU A 189 11.47 5.44 -0.76
N GLN A 190 11.95 5.91 0.39
CA GLN A 190 11.69 5.28 1.67
C GLN A 190 10.18 5.25 1.97
N LEU A 191 9.47 6.34 1.72
CA LEU A 191 8.02 6.41 1.90
C LEU A 191 7.29 5.44 0.97
N ALA A 192 7.65 5.38 -0.32
CA ALA A 192 7.08 4.46 -1.30
C ALA A 192 7.33 2.98 -0.95
N THR A 193 8.49 2.67 -0.35
CA THR A 193 8.85 1.31 0.05
C THR A 193 8.16 0.89 1.35
N SER A 194 8.11 1.77 2.34
CA SER A 194 7.49 1.48 3.64
C SER A 194 5.95 1.51 3.59
N ARG A 195 5.38 2.24 2.62
CA ARG A 195 3.94 2.45 2.46
C ARG A 195 3.51 2.33 1.00
N PRO A 196 3.60 1.12 0.41
CA PRO A 196 3.29 0.89 -1.01
C PRO A 196 1.84 1.25 -1.38
N GLU A 197 0.92 1.24 -0.41
CA GLU A 197 -0.47 1.67 -0.62
C GLU A 197 -0.60 3.12 -1.11
N LEU A 198 0.37 3.97 -0.82
CA LEU A 198 0.39 5.35 -1.33
C LEU A 198 0.68 5.40 -2.83
N VAL A 199 1.53 4.51 -3.33
CA VAL A 199 1.84 4.37 -4.77
C VAL A 199 0.60 3.92 -5.54
N PHE A 200 -0.17 3.01 -4.96
CA PHE A 200 -1.35 2.40 -5.58
C PHE A 200 -2.58 3.32 -5.64
N ARG A 201 -2.46 4.55 -5.16
CA ARG A 201 -3.45 5.60 -5.44
C ARG A 201 -3.54 5.91 -6.94
N ASN A 202 -2.45 5.73 -7.68
CA ASN A 202 -2.41 5.89 -9.12
C ASN A 202 -2.74 4.56 -9.82
N PRO A 203 -3.90 4.45 -10.53
CA PRO A 203 -4.28 3.22 -11.23
C PRO A 203 -3.25 2.77 -12.27
N GLN A 204 -2.53 3.72 -12.91
CA GLN A 204 -1.48 3.37 -13.85
C GLN A 204 -0.30 2.67 -13.16
N LYS A 205 0.04 3.08 -11.92
CA LYS A 205 1.08 2.40 -11.12
C LYS A 205 0.65 1.01 -10.69
N VAL A 206 -0.62 0.82 -10.38
CA VAL A 206 -1.18 -0.52 -10.12
C VAL A 206 -1.01 -1.43 -11.33
N GLU A 207 -1.41 -0.95 -12.52
CA GLU A 207 -1.25 -1.74 -13.75
C GLU A 207 0.24 -2.01 -14.08
N GLN A 208 1.11 -1.02 -13.93
CA GLN A 208 2.55 -1.21 -14.09
C GLN A 208 3.11 -2.24 -13.10
N GLY A 209 2.63 -2.24 -11.86
CA GLY A 209 2.98 -3.24 -10.84
C GLY A 209 2.58 -4.65 -11.28
N TRP A 210 1.35 -4.82 -11.75
CA TRP A 210 0.89 -6.11 -12.30
C TRP A 210 1.70 -6.57 -13.52
N GLN A 211 2.05 -5.65 -14.43
CA GLN A 211 2.91 -5.96 -15.57
C GLN A 211 4.31 -6.38 -15.13
N ALA A 212 4.88 -5.72 -14.12
CA ALA A 212 6.17 -6.09 -13.56
C ALA A 212 6.12 -7.51 -12.95
N MET A 213 5.09 -7.81 -12.16
CA MET A 213 4.90 -9.14 -11.57
C MET A 213 4.74 -10.23 -12.63
N ARG A 214 3.91 -10.01 -13.66
CA ARG A 214 3.78 -10.96 -14.77
C ARG A 214 5.10 -11.23 -15.47
N LYS A 215 5.88 -10.19 -15.73
CA LYS A 215 7.21 -10.31 -16.35
C LYS A 215 8.21 -11.05 -15.44
N ASP A 216 8.16 -10.77 -14.14
CA ASP A 216 9.03 -11.43 -13.17
C ASP A 216 8.68 -12.90 -13.03
N ARG A 217 7.37 -13.25 -12.99
CA ARG A 217 6.91 -14.63 -13.01
C ARG A 217 7.35 -15.37 -14.27
N THR A 218 7.21 -14.75 -15.45
CA THR A 218 7.69 -15.38 -16.71
C THR A 218 9.17 -15.69 -16.62
N ALA A 219 9.99 -14.74 -16.17
CA ALA A 219 11.44 -14.97 -16.02
C ALA A 219 11.76 -16.05 -14.98
N PHE A 220 10.97 -16.16 -13.90
CA PHE A 220 11.12 -17.24 -12.92
C PHE A 220 10.79 -18.60 -13.53
N VAL A 221 9.68 -18.72 -14.24
CA VAL A 221 9.27 -19.96 -14.90
C VAL A 221 10.28 -20.40 -15.96
N GLU A 222 10.81 -19.48 -16.75
CA GLU A 222 11.86 -19.75 -17.73
C GLU A 222 13.16 -20.25 -17.09
N PHE A 223 13.53 -19.70 -15.93
CA PHE A 223 14.74 -20.09 -15.21
C PHE A 223 14.57 -21.40 -14.44
N CYS A 224 13.45 -21.58 -13.73
CA CYS A 224 13.21 -22.69 -12.82
C CYS A 224 12.51 -23.90 -13.49
N GLY A 225 11.96 -23.72 -14.70
CA GLY A 225 11.22 -24.77 -15.41
C GLY A 225 9.75 -24.92 -14.98
N GLY A 226 9.28 -24.15 -14.02
CA GLY A 226 7.91 -24.18 -13.53
C GLY A 226 7.59 -23.03 -12.58
N ASP A 227 6.32 -22.87 -12.26
CA ASP A 227 5.85 -21.86 -11.29
C ASP A 227 5.59 -22.42 -9.89
N GLU A 228 5.78 -23.73 -9.74
CA GLU A 228 5.65 -24.44 -8.46
C GLU A 228 6.75 -25.48 -8.35
N LEU A 229 7.52 -25.44 -7.27
CA LEU A 229 8.62 -26.33 -6.97
C LEU A 229 8.53 -26.77 -5.52
N THR A 230 8.96 -28.00 -5.24
CA THR A 230 9.08 -28.53 -3.88
C THR A 230 10.50 -29.04 -3.68
N LEU A 231 11.26 -28.39 -2.82
CA LEU A 231 12.69 -28.61 -2.65
C LEU A 231 13.06 -28.69 -1.16
N PRO A 232 14.16 -29.36 -0.79
CA PRO A 232 14.79 -29.17 0.52
C PRO A 232 15.16 -27.69 0.73
N PRO A 233 15.17 -27.16 1.97
CA PRO A 233 15.45 -25.75 2.26
C PRO A 233 16.75 -25.24 1.62
N ALA A 234 17.87 -25.97 1.75
CA ALA A 234 19.15 -25.56 1.19
C ALA A 234 19.10 -25.44 -0.34
N GLU A 235 18.42 -26.37 -1.03
CA GLU A 235 18.29 -26.33 -2.50
C GLU A 235 17.38 -25.15 -2.93
N ALA A 236 16.34 -24.82 -2.14
CA ALA A 236 15.49 -23.67 -2.39
C ALA A 236 16.27 -22.35 -2.26
N GLU A 237 17.13 -22.22 -1.25
CA GLU A 237 18.03 -21.06 -1.07
C GLU A 237 19.01 -20.93 -2.25
N ASP A 238 19.68 -22.03 -2.62
CA ASP A 238 20.64 -22.04 -3.73
C ASP A 238 19.97 -21.65 -5.06
N LEU A 239 18.79 -22.19 -5.34
CA LEU A 239 18.01 -21.89 -6.54
C LEU A 239 17.64 -20.40 -6.60
N LEU A 240 17.14 -19.83 -5.50
CA LEU A 240 16.75 -18.44 -5.45
C LEU A 240 17.94 -17.49 -5.57
N ASN A 241 19.05 -17.80 -4.92
CA ASN A 241 20.29 -17.05 -5.06
C ASN A 241 20.82 -17.10 -6.50
N ALA A 242 20.75 -18.25 -7.18
CA ALA A 242 21.09 -18.38 -8.59
C ALA A 242 20.13 -17.58 -9.49
N TYR A 243 18.82 -17.65 -9.23
CA TYR A 243 17.82 -16.86 -9.95
C TYR A 243 18.03 -15.35 -9.81
N TYR A 244 18.23 -14.84 -8.60
CA TYR A 244 18.47 -13.41 -8.39
C TYR A 244 19.78 -12.94 -9.04
N ARG A 245 20.84 -13.75 -8.99
CA ARG A 245 22.10 -13.47 -9.69
C ARG A 245 21.89 -13.39 -11.21
N HIS A 246 21.20 -14.36 -11.79
CA HIS A 246 20.84 -14.36 -13.21
C HIS A 246 20.05 -13.11 -13.61
N ARG A 247 19.07 -12.70 -12.78
CA ARG A 247 18.28 -11.49 -13.00
C ARG A 247 19.14 -10.23 -12.96
N GLN A 248 20.08 -10.15 -12.02
CA GLN A 248 21.00 -9.03 -11.90
C GLN A 248 21.91 -8.91 -13.12
N GLU A 249 22.50 -10.03 -13.56
CA GLU A 249 23.34 -10.07 -14.76
C GLU A 249 22.56 -9.62 -16.01
N ALA A 250 21.34 -10.10 -16.19
CA ALA A 250 20.46 -9.69 -17.28
C ALA A 250 20.09 -8.20 -17.23
N ALA A 251 19.92 -7.62 -16.02
CA ALA A 251 19.64 -6.19 -15.83
C ALA A 251 20.88 -5.34 -16.17
N VAL A 252 22.07 -5.76 -15.75
CA VAL A 252 23.33 -5.08 -16.05
C VAL A 252 23.63 -5.13 -17.57
N ALA A 253 23.39 -6.26 -18.21
CA ALA A 253 23.62 -6.43 -19.65
C ALA A 253 22.76 -5.49 -20.51
N LYS A 254 21.57 -5.09 -20.02
CA LYS A 254 20.65 -4.16 -20.70
C LYS A 254 20.98 -2.68 -20.49
N GLN A 255 21.96 -2.34 -19.62
CA GLN A 255 22.36 -0.96 -19.39
C GLN A 255 23.25 -0.45 -20.55
N PRO A 256 23.04 0.83 -20.99
CA PRO A 256 23.95 1.43 -22.00
C PRO A 256 25.39 1.49 -21.47
N ASP A 257 26.38 1.33 -22.36
CA ASP A 257 27.81 1.27 -22.01
C ASP A 257 28.33 2.40 -21.12
N ARG A 258 27.73 3.59 -21.19
CA ARG A 258 28.05 4.73 -20.33
C ARG A 258 27.66 4.55 -18.85
N ALA A 259 26.79 3.59 -18.54
CA ALA A 259 26.35 3.29 -17.17
C ALA A 259 27.07 2.06 -16.56
N ARG A 260 27.71 1.22 -17.38
CA ARG A 260 28.42 -0.01 -16.94
C ARG A 260 29.58 0.20 -15.98
N GLY A 261 30.18 1.41 -15.97
CA GLY A 261 31.27 1.77 -15.05
C GLY A 261 30.87 2.38 -13.72
N ARG A 262 29.61 2.72 -13.54
CA ARG A 262 29.07 3.25 -12.29
C ARG A 262 28.37 2.13 -11.53
N ARG A 263 29.10 1.48 -10.61
CA ARG A 263 28.47 0.63 -9.59
C ARG A 263 27.41 1.48 -8.87
N LEU A 264 26.14 1.17 -9.12
CA LEU A 264 25.07 1.80 -8.33
C LEU A 264 25.24 1.28 -6.90
N PRO A 265 25.42 2.17 -5.89
CA PRO A 265 25.47 1.75 -4.50
C PRO A 265 24.15 1.01 -4.17
N GLY A 266 24.25 -0.22 -3.67
CA GLY A 266 23.08 -1.03 -3.28
C GLY A 266 22.67 -2.11 -4.28
N LEU A 267 23.49 -2.39 -5.33
CA LEU A 267 23.28 -3.52 -6.24
C LEU A 267 24.01 -4.83 -5.80
N ASP A 268 24.62 -4.85 -4.65
CA ASP A 268 24.89 -6.11 -3.97
C ASP A 268 23.51 -6.59 -3.46
N LEU A 269 22.83 -7.42 -4.26
CA LEU A 269 21.62 -8.07 -3.79
C LEU A 269 21.99 -8.80 -2.49
N PRO A 270 21.26 -8.59 -1.40
CA PRO A 270 21.49 -9.36 -0.19
C PRO A 270 21.37 -10.84 -0.57
N PHE A 271 22.26 -11.65 -0.04
CA PHE A 271 22.14 -13.09 -0.13
C PHE A 271 20.78 -13.48 0.44
N PHE A 272 20.00 -14.23 -0.35
CA PHE A 272 18.69 -14.68 0.11
C PHE A 272 18.89 -15.82 1.12
N GLU A 273 18.35 -15.63 2.30
CA GLU A 273 18.29 -16.64 3.35
C GLU A 273 16.83 -16.91 3.70
N LEU A 274 16.48 -18.18 3.83
CA LEU A 274 15.16 -18.55 4.32
C LEU A 274 15.02 -18.13 5.80
N PRO A 275 13.85 -17.60 6.20
CA PRO A 275 13.55 -17.41 7.62
C PRO A 275 13.73 -18.71 8.41
N PRO A 276 14.15 -18.63 9.69
CA PRO A 276 14.41 -19.83 10.51
C PRO A 276 13.24 -20.82 10.56
N GLU A 277 12.01 -20.29 10.52
CA GLU A 277 10.77 -21.09 10.52
C GLU A 277 10.61 -21.94 9.28
N LEU A 278 11.16 -21.49 8.14
CA LEU A 278 11.17 -22.22 6.88
C LEU A 278 12.40 -23.10 6.76
N ALA A 279 13.56 -22.61 7.19
CA ALA A 279 14.82 -23.36 7.11
C ALA A 279 14.81 -24.68 7.92
N GLY A 280 13.95 -24.78 8.95
CA GLY A 280 13.77 -25.98 9.76
C GLY A 280 12.79 -27.02 9.21
N SER A 281 12.19 -26.79 8.03
CA SER A 281 11.22 -27.69 7.40
C SER A 281 11.90 -28.82 6.63
N ASP A 282 11.19 -29.93 6.41
CA ASP A 282 11.70 -31.02 5.54
C ASP A 282 11.73 -30.57 4.07
N THR A 283 10.71 -29.83 3.64
CA THR A 283 10.58 -29.32 2.27
C THR A 283 10.01 -27.92 2.24
N ILE A 284 10.40 -27.14 1.24
CA ILE A 284 9.83 -25.82 0.91
C ILE A 284 9.08 -25.88 -0.41
N GLY A 285 7.80 -25.49 -0.37
CA GLY A 285 7.05 -25.16 -1.57
C GLY A 285 7.42 -23.75 -2.03
N VAL A 286 7.97 -23.61 -3.22
CA VAL A 286 8.27 -22.33 -3.87
C VAL A 286 7.23 -22.12 -4.96
N ILE A 287 6.30 -21.19 -4.78
CA ILE A 287 5.20 -20.95 -5.72
C ILE A 287 5.22 -19.51 -6.18
N TYR A 288 5.29 -19.28 -7.50
CA TYR A 288 5.16 -17.95 -8.09
C TYR A 288 3.80 -17.80 -8.77
N ASP A 289 2.85 -17.23 -8.05
CA ASP A 289 1.50 -16.97 -8.55
C ASP A 289 1.39 -15.63 -9.27
N GLN A 290 0.37 -15.46 -10.12
CA GLN A 290 0.13 -14.24 -10.86
C GLN A 290 -0.40 -13.09 -9.99
N VAL A 291 -1.11 -13.43 -8.90
CA VAL A 291 -1.74 -12.48 -7.99
C VAL A 291 -0.95 -12.37 -6.70
N ASP A 292 -0.62 -13.52 -6.09
CA ASP A 292 0.03 -13.56 -4.79
C ASP A 292 1.56 -13.36 -4.88
N GLY A 293 2.14 -13.43 -6.10
CA GLY A 293 3.59 -13.30 -6.29
C GLY A 293 4.36 -14.54 -5.86
N LEU A 294 5.65 -14.36 -5.52
CA LEU A 294 6.53 -15.43 -5.07
C LEU A 294 6.34 -15.70 -3.57
N ASN A 295 5.94 -16.91 -3.24
CA ASN A 295 5.65 -17.34 -1.88
C ASN A 295 6.37 -18.63 -1.51
N PHE A 296 6.61 -18.84 -0.20
CA PHE A 296 7.30 -19.98 0.38
C PHE A 296 6.41 -20.67 1.41
N TYR A 297 6.39 -22.01 1.36
CA TYR A 297 5.50 -22.81 2.18
C TYR A 297 6.25 -23.95 2.85
N ALA A 298 6.27 -23.96 4.18
CA ALA A 298 6.92 -25.00 4.99
C ALA A 298 6.24 -26.36 4.83
N ASP A 299 7.02 -27.44 4.73
CA ASP A 299 6.55 -28.83 4.65
C ASP A 299 5.54 -29.11 3.53
N TYR A 300 5.66 -28.36 2.41
CA TYR A 300 4.71 -28.44 1.31
C TYR A 300 4.65 -29.82 0.67
N GLY A 301 5.78 -30.53 0.58
CA GLY A 301 5.84 -31.91 0.08
C GLY A 301 4.96 -32.87 0.89
N MET A 302 4.94 -32.70 2.23
CA MET A 302 4.05 -33.50 3.09
C MET A 302 2.56 -33.22 2.78
N LEU A 303 2.19 -31.99 2.42
CA LEU A 303 0.81 -31.71 1.97
C LEU A 303 0.52 -32.32 0.59
N GLN A 304 1.46 -32.26 -0.34
CA GLN A 304 1.33 -32.95 -1.64
C GLN A 304 1.06 -34.44 -1.43
N ASP A 305 1.84 -35.10 -0.56
CA ASP A 305 1.63 -36.50 -0.22
C ASP A 305 0.23 -36.77 0.34
N LEU A 306 -0.25 -35.91 1.26
CA LEU A 306 -1.59 -36.03 1.84
C LEU A 306 -2.69 -35.93 0.79
N PHE A 307 -2.55 -35.03 -0.18
CA PHE A 307 -3.53 -34.86 -1.25
C PHE A 307 -3.44 -35.99 -2.28
N ALA A 308 -2.25 -36.52 -2.53
CA ALA A 308 -2.06 -37.71 -3.38
C ALA A 308 -2.59 -38.99 -2.72
N ASP A 309 -2.32 -39.19 -1.41
CA ASP A 309 -2.80 -40.33 -0.63
C ASP A 309 -3.61 -39.89 0.60
N PRO A 310 -4.95 -39.79 0.52
CA PRO A 310 -5.79 -39.41 1.64
C PRO A 310 -5.74 -40.37 2.85
N ALA A 311 -5.15 -41.56 2.71
CA ALA A 311 -4.97 -42.49 3.84
C ALA A 311 -4.05 -41.86 4.89
N LEU A 312 -3.06 -41.09 4.49
CA LEU A 312 -2.14 -40.34 5.35
C LEU A 312 -2.85 -39.37 6.29
N GLY A 313 -4.06 -38.91 5.93
CA GLY A 313 -4.93 -38.12 6.80
C GLY A 313 -5.37 -38.82 8.08
N GLY A 314 -5.10 -40.10 8.28
CA GLY A 314 -5.20 -40.81 9.56
C GLY A 314 -4.08 -40.49 10.54
N ARG A 315 -2.96 -39.97 10.07
CA ARG A 315 -1.79 -39.64 10.89
C ARG A 315 -1.91 -38.19 11.40
N ARG A 316 -1.64 -37.99 12.69
CA ARG A 316 -1.82 -36.70 13.36
C ARG A 316 -1.01 -35.58 12.71
N GLN A 317 0.24 -35.83 12.35
CA GLN A 317 1.15 -34.84 11.75
C GLN A 317 0.58 -34.19 10.48
N TYR A 318 -0.04 -35.00 9.58
CA TYR A 318 -0.65 -34.48 8.35
C TYR A 318 -1.91 -33.64 8.64
N GLN A 319 -2.70 -34.06 9.63
CA GLN A 319 -3.87 -33.27 10.03
C GLN A 319 -3.48 -31.94 10.66
N ASP A 320 -2.45 -31.94 11.50
CA ASP A 320 -2.00 -30.73 12.18
C ASP A 320 -1.37 -29.76 11.17
N LEU A 321 -0.57 -30.25 10.22
CA LEU A 321 -0.02 -29.43 9.13
C LEU A 321 -1.15 -28.78 8.30
N LEU A 322 -2.14 -29.55 7.84
CA LEU A 322 -3.25 -29.00 7.07
C LEU A 322 -4.10 -27.99 7.88
N ARG A 323 -4.24 -28.20 9.21
CA ARG A 323 -4.88 -27.21 10.10
C ARG A 323 -4.06 -25.93 10.21
N THR A 324 -2.73 -26.02 10.28
CA THR A 324 -1.81 -24.88 10.27
C THR A 324 -2.02 -24.06 8.99
N TYR A 325 -1.98 -24.71 7.83
CA TYR A 325 -2.21 -24.03 6.55
C TYR A 325 -3.58 -23.34 6.46
N LEU A 326 -4.61 -23.89 7.12
CA LEU A 326 -5.93 -23.26 7.16
C LEU A 326 -6.06 -22.13 8.19
N ARG A 327 -5.18 -22.05 9.21
CA ARG A 327 -5.35 -21.13 10.34
C ARG A 327 -4.36 -19.98 10.34
N GLU A 328 -3.09 -20.25 9.97
CA GLU A 328 -2.02 -19.24 10.01
C GLU A 328 -2.34 -18.07 9.07
N GLU A 329 -2.27 -16.85 9.61
CA GLU A 329 -2.55 -15.63 8.86
C GLU A 329 -1.45 -15.32 7.82
N SER A 330 -0.22 -15.79 8.04
CA SER A 330 0.89 -15.66 7.08
C SER A 330 0.72 -16.52 5.82
N ILE A 331 -0.16 -17.53 5.84
CA ILE A 331 -0.40 -18.44 4.71
C ILE A 331 -1.72 -18.08 4.03
N GLY A 332 -1.65 -17.65 2.76
CA GLY A 332 -2.83 -17.40 1.92
C GLY A 332 -3.58 -18.69 1.52
N PRO A 333 -4.67 -18.57 0.79
CA PRO A 333 -5.45 -19.74 0.31
C PRO A 333 -4.77 -20.47 -0.86
N LEU A 334 -3.76 -19.87 -1.50
CA LEU A 334 -3.13 -20.35 -2.74
C LEU A 334 -2.65 -21.80 -2.68
N PRO A 335 -1.84 -22.25 -1.67
CA PRO A 335 -1.31 -23.60 -1.67
C PRO A 335 -2.43 -24.67 -1.61
N ILE A 336 -3.48 -24.43 -0.84
CA ILE A 336 -4.61 -25.34 -0.76
C ILE A 336 -5.40 -25.38 -2.07
N ARG A 337 -5.59 -24.24 -2.74
CA ARG A 337 -6.24 -24.19 -4.06
C ARG A 337 -5.45 -24.96 -5.12
N ARG A 338 -4.12 -24.82 -5.12
CA ARG A 338 -3.22 -25.55 -6.04
C ARG A 338 -3.31 -27.06 -5.83
N LEU A 339 -3.19 -27.49 -4.58
CA LEU A 339 -3.30 -28.92 -4.23
C LEU A 339 -4.69 -29.49 -4.58
N ALA A 340 -5.76 -28.75 -4.30
CA ALA A 340 -7.11 -29.17 -4.65
C ALA A 340 -7.31 -29.28 -6.17
N ALA A 341 -6.71 -28.40 -6.95
CA ALA A 341 -6.76 -28.43 -8.41
C ALA A 341 -5.92 -29.56 -9.00
N ALA A 342 -4.78 -29.88 -8.38
CA ALA A 342 -3.90 -30.97 -8.79
C ALA A 342 -4.47 -32.37 -8.43
N HIS A 343 -5.32 -32.45 -7.38
CA HIS A 343 -5.85 -33.72 -6.85
C HIS A 343 -7.38 -33.71 -6.71
N PRO A 344 -8.14 -33.48 -7.79
CA PRO A 344 -9.60 -33.33 -7.73
C PRO A 344 -10.31 -34.58 -7.25
N GLU A 345 -9.71 -35.79 -7.47
CA GLU A 345 -10.28 -37.08 -7.09
C GLU A 345 -10.14 -37.39 -5.60
N THR A 346 -9.17 -36.79 -4.91
CA THR A 346 -8.87 -37.12 -3.50
C THR A 346 -9.19 -35.98 -2.53
N VAL A 347 -9.26 -34.74 -2.98
CA VAL A 347 -9.46 -33.53 -2.17
C VAL A 347 -10.68 -33.62 -1.26
N ASP A 348 -11.81 -34.15 -1.74
CA ASP A 348 -13.01 -34.33 -0.97
C ASP A 348 -12.76 -35.26 0.23
N THR A 349 -12.06 -36.35 0.02
CA THR A 349 -11.72 -37.33 1.07
C THR A 349 -10.83 -36.73 2.13
N VAL A 350 -9.82 -35.94 1.73
CA VAL A 350 -8.94 -35.21 2.65
C VAL A 350 -9.75 -34.31 3.56
N PHE A 351 -10.65 -33.48 3.01
CA PHE A 351 -11.41 -32.54 3.80
C PHE A 351 -12.57 -33.16 4.58
N ARG A 352 -13.21 -34.24 4.08
CA ARG A 352 -14.19 -35.01 4.84
C ARG A 352 -13.61 -35.56 6.15
N LYS A 353 -12.39 -36.13 6.07
CA LYS A 353 -11.65 -36.61 7.25
C LYS A 353 -11.29 -35.48 8.21
N LEU A 354 -10.68 -34.37 7.69
CA LEU A 354 -10.25 -33.26 8.51
C LEU A 354 -11.39 -32.58 9.25
N LEU A 355 -12.51 -32.33 8.54
CA LEU A 355 -13.65 -31.57 9.05
C LEU A 355 -14.67 -32.46 9.77
N ARG A 356 -14.54 -33.78 9.67
CA ARG A 356 -15.52 -34.79 10.15
C ARG A 356 -16.91 -34.53 9.57
N LYS A 357 -16.99 -34.21 8.26
CA LYS A 357 -18.20 -33.92 7.52
C LYS A 357 -18.30 -34.79 6.28
N PRO A 358 -19.09 -35.92 6.34
CA PRO A 358 -19.18 -36.86 5.20
C PRO A 358 -19.70 -36.23 3.90
N GLY A 359 -20.60 -35.24 4.01
CA GLY A 359 -21.18 -34.55 2.85
C GLY A 359 -20.36 -33.40 2.31
N PHE A 360 -19.11 -33.20 2.74
CA PHE A 360 -18.26 -32.13 2.20
C PHE A 360 -17.79 -32.49 0.80
N THR A 361 -17.94 -31.54 -0.13
CA THR A 361 -17.33 -31.56 -1.48
C THR A 361 -16.53 -30.27 -1.67
N TRP A 362 -15.36 -30.38 -2.27
CA TRP A 362 -14.49 -29.21 -2.50
C TRP A 362 -15.13 -28.23 -3.47
N CYS A 363 -15.75 -28.74 -4.53
CA CYS A 363 -16.40 -27.93 -5.56
C CYS A 363 -17.47 -26.99 -4.99
N GLU A 364 -18.28 -27.46 -4.03
CA GLU A 364 -19.38 -26.68 -3.44
C GLU A 364 -18.96 -25.89 -2.20
N HIS A 365 -18.04 -26.42 -1.40
CA HIS A 365 -17.78 -25.92 -0.06
C HIS A 365 -16.37 -25.36 0.14
N GLY A 366 -15.43 -25.67 -0.77
CA GLY A 366 -13.99 -25.34 -0.61
C GLY A 366 -13.74 -23.85 -0.49
N GLU A 367 -14.27 -23.06 -1.42
CA GLU A 367 -14.09 -21.62 -1.41
C GLU A 367 -14.74 -20.94 -0.20
N ALA A 368 -15.92 -21.40 0.23
CA ALA A 368 -16.59 -20.93 1.45
C ALA A 368 -15.78 -21.27 2.71
N LEU A 369 -15.11 -22.44 2.73
CA LEU A 369 -14.20 -22.83 3.80
C LEU A 369 -13.00 -21.89 3.86
N LEU A 370 -12.34 -21.61 2.72
CA LEU A 370 -11.19 -20.71 2.64
C LEU A 370 -11.57 -19.28 3.07
N ARG A 371 -12.68 -18.72 2.57
CA ARG A 371 -13.19 -17.40 2.98
C ARG A 371 -13.40 -17.29 4.48
N ARG A 372 -13.96 -18.33 5.09
CA ARG A 372 -14.17 -18.35 6.54
C ARG A 372 -12.87 -18.46 7.33
N ARG A 373 -11.86 -19.17 6.80
CA ARG A 373 -10.59 -19.42 7.47
C ARG A 373 -9.57 -18.29 7.26
N LYS A 374 -9.66 -17.58 6.14
CA LYS A 374 -8.75 -16.52 5.70
C LYS A 374 -9.50 -15.21 5.40
N PRO A 375 -10.37 -14.70 6.31
CA PRO A 375 -11.20 -13.52 6.03
C PRO A 375 -10.34 -12.30 5.66
N TRP A 376 -9.16 -12.15 6.23
CA TRP A 376 -8.22 -11.07 5.95
C TRP A 376 -7.77 -11.03 4.47
N TYR A 377 -7.58 -12.20 3.84
CA TYR A 377 -7.18 -12.29 2.43
C TYR A 377 -8.28 -11.77 1.49
N TYR A 378 -9.55 -12.02 1.84
CA TYR A 378 -10.69 -11.62 1.01
C TYR A 378 -11.27 -10.26 1.38
N ALA A 379 -10.81 -9.65 2.47
CA ALA A 379 -11.31 -8.36 2.93
C ALA A 379 -10.81 -7.19 2.08
N ASN A 380 -9.68 -7.37 1.41
CA ASN A 380 -9.01 -6.33 0.63
C ASN A 380 -8.99 -6.71 -0.86
N GLU A 381 -9.02 -5.68 -1.71
CA GLU A 381 -8.73 -5.83 -3.12
C GLU A 381 -7.26 -6.25 -3.32
N SER A 382 -7.04 -7.24 -4.19
CA SER A 382 -5.68 -7.68 -4.51
C SER A 382 -4.88 -6.56 -5.16
N ARG A 383 -3.68 -6.32 -4.67
CA ARG A 383 -2.75 -5.31 -5.18
C ARG A 383 -1.43 -5.96 -5.55
N PRO A 384 -0.70 -5.39 -6.54
CA PRO A 384 0.60 -5.96 -6.91
C PRO A 384 1.58 -5.89 -5.72
N GLY A 385 2.35 -6.95 -5.52
CA GLY A 385 3.41 -6.99 -4.50
C GLY A 385 4.64 -6.14 -4.86
N VAL A 386 4.63 -5.52 -6.05
CA VAL A 386 5.73 -4.67 -6.56
C VAL A 386 5.20 -3.27 -6.84
N SER A 387 5.86 -2.26 -6.26
CA SER A 387 5.60 -0.85 -6.53
C SER A 387 6.53 -0.32 -7.62
N VAL A 388 5.99 0.40 -8.60
CA VAL A 388 6.76 1.04 -9.66
C VAL A 388 6.84 2.54 -9.39
N ILE A 389 8.06 3.04 -9.14
CA ILE A 389 8.30 4.48 -8.93
C ILE A 389 8.15 5.26 -10.24
N GLY A 390 7.77 6.54 -10.13
CA GLY A 390 7.62 7.43 -11.27
C GLY A 390 8.96 7.85 -11.90
N ASP A 391 8.89 8.27 -13.17
CA ASP A 391 10.07 8.74 -13.91
C ASP A 391 10.75 9.93 -13.23
N ARG A 392 9.95 10.81 -12.62
CA ARG A 392 10.49 11.99 -11.94
C ARG A 392 11.28 11.60 -10.70
N LEU A 393 10.75 10.72 -9.87
CA LEU A 393 11.46 10.21 -8.69
C LEU A 393 12.72 9.44 -9.09
N SER A 394 12.63 8.60 -10.12
CA SER A 394 13.78 7.87 -10.68
C SER A 394 14.88 8.83 -11.15
N ALA A 395 14.51 9.91 -11.86
CA ALA A 395 15.47 10.92 -12.33
C ALA A 395 16.15 11.70 -11.19
N LEU A 396 15.39 12.02 -10.13
CA LEU A 396 15.94 12.68 -8.93
C LEU A 396 16.89 11.75 -8.18
N ALA A 397 16.52 10.50 -7.97
CA ALA A 397 17.35 9.49 -7.31
C ALA A 397 18.65 9.20 -8.08
N ALA A 398 18.60 9.23 -9.42
CA ALA A 398 19.79 9.12 -10.27
C ALA A 398 20.64 10.40 -10.34
N GLY A 399 20.27 11.47 -9.64
CA GLY A 399 20.96 12.78 -9.69
C GLY A 399 20.83 13.50 -11.03
N ARG A 400 19.86 13.14 -11.88
CA ARG A 400 19.62 13.74 -13.19
C ARG A 400 18.76 15.00 -13.04
N ARG A 401 19.28 16.16 -13.47
CA ARG A 401 18.47 17.37 -13.62
C ARG A 401 17.49 17.20 -14.78
N ARG A 402 16.26 17.74 -14.66
CA ARG A 402 15.30 17.79 -15.79
C ARG A 402 15.96 18.47 -16.99
N SER A 403 15.98 17.78 -18.14
CA SER A 403 16.29 18.44 -19.41
C SER A 403 15.19 19.46 -19.71
N PRO A 404 15.48 20.71 -20.12
CA PRO A 404 14.47 21.71 -20.43
C PRO A 404 13.64 21.40 -21.70
N PHE A 405 13.96 20.32 -22.43
CA PHE A 405 13.43 20.06 -23.77
C PHE A 405 12.51 18.83 -23.91
N THR A 406 12.09 18.17 -22.85
CA THR A 406 11.05 17.12 -22.96
C THR A 406 9.69 17.71 -22.62
N ARG A 407 8.99 18.24 -23.62
CA ARG A 407 7.53 18.34 -23.64
C ARG A 407 6.98 17.09 -24.32
N PRO A 408 5.83 16.51 -23.84
CA PRO A 408 5.09 15.54 -24.59
C PRO A 408 4.47 16.19 -25.84
#